data_5fb40c441cbe3f63976e83843b2bdd2c
#
_entry.id   5fb40c441cbe3f63976e83843b2bdd2c
#
_cell.length_a   1.000
_cell.length_b   1.000
_cell.length_c   1.000
_cell.angle_alpha   90.00
_cell.angle_beta   90.00
_cell.angle_gamma   90.00
#
_symmetry.space_group_name_H-M   'P 1'
#
loop_
_entity.id
_entity.type
_entity.pdbx_description
1 polymer ?
#
loop_
_entity_poly.entity_id
_entity_poly.type
_entity_poly.pdbx_seq_one_letter_code
_entity_poly.pdbx_strand_id
1 'polypeptide(L)'
;MCYQWGQELREQGKEISRYPSWEEVLQCVSGEKSDRKKVLIIENFHYLLKGDTFFLQELIRYLKEHREVSLLVILTTYASGWVENSMISKIGNLAFSVSGFLKVKELPFSVMRRIFPGGTLQKSIELYAVLGGMPGLWKLLELSASVEENLTTLFLEKNSFLPELMIKWLSEELRETAVYNTILATIADEKNGKLNAMYARTGFSRAKISVYLKNLMELELVEKYCPEPMRSAILLYGFISVFCFLTRLPGEEIMAELFMKHISVRITVAL
;
A
#
# COMPACT_ATOMS: atom_id res chain seq x y z
N MET A 1 -7.50 -16.86 -14.47
CA MET A 1 -6.35 -16.90 -13.54
C MET A 1 -5.80 -18.31 -13.37
N CYS A 2 -6.59 -19.30 -12.92
CA CYS A 2 -6.14 -20.71 -12.84
C CYS A 2 -5.57 -21.22 -14.18
N TYR A 3 -6.26 -20.93 -15.30
CA TYR A 3 -5.78 -21.23 -16.65
C TYR A 3 -4.42 -20.59 -16.98
N GLN A 4 -4.21 -19.34 -16.59
CA GLN A 4 -2.94 -18.62 -16.83
C GLN A 4 -1.78 -19.28 -16.06
N TRP A 5 -1.98 -19.60 -14.78
CA TRP A 5 -0.98 -20.33 -14.01
C TRP A 5 -0.68 -21.70 -14.59
N GLY A 6 -1.71 -22.41 -15.06
CA GLY A 6 -1.52 -23.68 -15.75
C GLY A 6 -0.73 -23.54 -17.06
N GLN A 7 -0.91 -22.43 -17.79
CA GLN A 7 -0.13 -22.14 -18.97
C GLN A 7 1.35 -21.89 -18.63
N GLU A 8 1.63 -21.05 -17.64
CA GLU A 8 3.00 -20.79 -17.18
C GLU A 8 3.71 -22.05 -16.69
N LEU A 9 3.00 -22.92 -15.94
CA LEU A 9 3.54 -24.20 -15.51
C LEU A 9 3.89 -25.13 -16.69
N ARG A 10 3.08 -25.16 -17.75
CA ARG A 10 3.40 -25.91 -18.97
C ARG A 10 4.63 -25.35 -19.69
N GLU A 11 4.74 -24.03 -19.77
CA GLU A 11 5.92 -23.34 -20.35
C GLU A 11 7.21 -23.66 -19.58
N GLN A 12 7.08 -23.93 -18.27
CA GLN A 12 8.18 -24.42 -17.42
C GLN A 12 8.40 -25.94 -17.52
N GLY A 13 7.71 -26.62 -18.43
CA GLY A 13 7.87 -28.07 -18.68
C GLY A 13 7.13 -28.96 -17.67
N LYS A 14 6.13 -28.43 -16.95
CA LYS A 14 5.30 -29.22 -16.04
C LYS A 14 4.16 -29.89 -16.78
N GLU A 15 3.89 -31.15 -16.44
CA GLU A 15 2.72 -31.88 -16.94
C GLU A 15 1.48 -31.42 -16.17
N ILE A 16 0.62 -30.66 -16.82
CA ILE A 16 -0.65 -30.17 -16.27
C ILE A 16 -1.68 -30.03 -17.38
N SER A 17 -2.94 -30.27 -17.07
CA SER A 17 -4.04 -30.22 -18.06
C SER A 17 -4.14 -28.84 -18.74
N ARG A 18 -4.78 -28.82 -19.94
CA ARG A 18 -4.97 -27.55 -20.67
C ARG A 18 -5.87 -26.56 -19.89
N TYR A 19 -6.84 -27.09 -19.18
CA TYR A 19 -7.78 -26.35 -18.35
C TYR A 19 -7.71 -26.90 -16.92
N PRO A 20 -6.66 -26.54 -16.15
CA PRO A 20 -6.45 -27.12 -14.85
C PRO A 20 -7.45 -26.62 -13.82
N SER A 21 -7.76 -27.45 -12.83
CA SER A 21 -8.37 -27.02 -11.59
C SER A 21 -7.36 -26.35 -10.67
N TRP A 22 -7.81 -25.63 -9.65
CA TRP A 22 -6.92 -25.10 -8.61
C TRP A 22 -6.17 -26.23 -7.89
N GLU A 23 -6.81 -27.36 -7.68
CA GLU A 23 -6.18 -28.54 -7.09
C GLU A 23 -5.00 -29.05 -7.92
N GLU A 24 -5.16 -29.19 -9.24
CA GLU A 24 -4.07 -29.59 -10.15
C GLU A 24 -2.93 -28.56 -10.13
N VAL A 25 -3.25 -27.27 -10.13
CA VAL A 25 -2.23 -26.20 -10.05
C VAL A 25 -1.47 -26.27 -8.73
N LEU A 26 -2.18 -26.38 -7.61
CA LEU A 26 -1.57 -26.45 -6.28
C LEU A 26 -0.73 -27.74 -6.12
N GLN A 27 -1.21 -28.86 -6.63
CA GLN A 27 -0.47 -30.11 -6.64
C GLN A 27 0.80 -30.03 -7.47
N CYS A 28 0.73 -29.42 -8.64
CA CYS A 28 1.88 -29.20 -9.51
C CYS A 28 2.94 -28.28 -8.85
N VAL A 29 2.50 -27.21 -8.18
CA VAL A 29 3.38 -26.25 -7.49
C VAL A 29 3.96 -26.86 -6.21
N SER A 30 3.15 -27.54 -5.41
CA SER A 30 3.60 -28.19 -4.17
C SER A 30 4.50 -29.39 -4.43
N GLY A 31 4.34 -30.05 -5.59
CA GLY A 31 5.12 -31.19 -6.02
C GLY A 31 4.91 -32.42 -5.14
N GLU A 32 5.69 -33.46 -5.41
CA GLU A 32 5.65 -34.71 -4.67
C GLU A 32 6.09 -34.58 -3.21
N LYS A 33 5.73 -35.56 -2.37
CA LYS A 33 6.21 -35.71 -1.00
C LYS A 33 7.73 -35.56 -0.94
N SER A 34 8.19 -34.67 -0.06
CA SER A 34 9.59 -34.40 0.14
C SER A 34 9.83 -34.11 1.63
N ASP A 35 10.94 -34.55 2.16
CA ASP A 35 11.39 -34.20 3.53
C ASP A 35 11.78 -32.71 3.65
N ARG A 36 11.86 -32.01 2.54
CA ARG A 36 12.16 -30.57 2.54
C ARG A 36 10.87 -29.76 2.71
N LYS A 37 10.95 -28.76 3.58
CA LYS A 37 9.90 -27.74 3.75
C LYS A 37 9.80 -26.92 2.46
N LYS A 38 8.60 -26.78 1.92
CA LYS A 38 8.30 -25.97 0.73
C LYS A 38 7.63 -24.68 1.18
N VAL A 39 7.90 -23.59 0.47
CA VAL A 39 7.26 -22.30 0.70
C VAL A 39 6.65 -21.82 -0.61
N LEU A 40 5.36 -21.58 -0.59
CA LEU A 40 4.61 -20.95 -1.68
C LEU A 40 4.29 -19.52 -1.26
N ILE A 41 4.81 -18.55 -1.99
CA ILE A 41 4.52 -17.13 -1.78
C ILE A 41 3.61 -16.66 -2.90
N ILE A 42 2.45 -16.13 -2.53
CA ILE A 42 1.48 -15.55 -3.49
C ILE A 42 1.41 -14.06 -3.19
N GLU A 43 2.02 -13.29 -4.08
CA GLU A 43 2.05 -11.83 -3.94
C GLU A 43 0.74 -11.20 -4.41
N ASN A 44 0.35 -10.13 -3.72
CA ASN A 44 -0.86 -9.37 -4.05
C ASN A 44 -2.12 -10.23 -4.17
N PHE A 45 -2.27 -11.21 -3.26
CA PHE A 45 -3.34 -12.20 -3.30
C PHE A 45 -4.76 -11.59 -3.33
N HIS A 46 -4.92 -10.34 -2.92
CA HIS A 46 -6.20 -9.63 -2.99
C HIS A 46 -6.75 -9.50 -4.42
N TYR A 47 -5.88 -9.48 -5.44
CA TYR A 47 -6.31 -9.54 -6.84
C TYR A 47 -6.92 -10.90 -7.21
N LEU A 48 -6.37 -11.98 -6.65
CA LEU A 48 -6.99 -13.31 -6.84
C LEU A 48 -8.40 -13.32 -6.29
N LEU A 49 -8.64 -12.76 -5.11
CA LEU A 49 -9.97 -12.71 -4.50
C LEU A 49 -10.94 -11.74 -5.19
N LYS A 50 -10.42 -10.75 -5.94
CA LYS A 50 -11.26 -9.91 -6.81
C LYS A 50 -11.73 -10.66 -8.06
N GLY A 51 -10.92 -11.56 -8.60
CA GLY A 51 -11.18 -12.30 -9.83
C GLY A 51 -11.76 -13.70 -9.63
N ASP A 52 -11.43 -14.37 -8.54
CA ASP A 52 -11.87 -15.71 -8.21
C ASP A 52 -12.09 -15.87 -6.71
N THR A 53 -13.35 -15.75 -6.30
CA THR A 53 -13.75 -15.85 -4.88
C THR A 53 -13.57 -17.26 -4.31
N PHE A 54 -13.45 -18.28 -5.15
CA PHE A 54 -13.29 -19.68 -4.71
C PHE A 54 -11.83 -20.05 -4.46
N PHE A 55 -10.87 -19.28 -4.97
CA PHE A 55 -9.45 -19.58 -4.82
C PHE A 55 -9.04 -19.91 -3.38
N LEU A 56 -9.44 -19.07 -2.43
CA LEU A 56 -9.05 -19.26 -1.03
C LEU A 56 -9.68 -20.52 -0.42
N GLN A 57 -10.91 -20.86 -0.82
CA GLN A 57 -11.58 -22.09 -0.40
C GLN A 57 -10.84 -23.31 -0.90
N GLU A 58 -10.48 -23.33 -2.19
CA GLU A 58 -9.73 -24.40 -2.81
C GLU A 58 -8.33 -24.55 -2.20
N LEU A 59 -7.63 -23.45 -1.95
CA LEU A 59 -6.34 -23.45 -1.27
C LEU A 59 -6.44 -24.07 0.13
N ILE A 60 -7.42 -23.65 0.92
CA ILE A 60 -7.61 -24.17 2.29
C ILE A 60 -8.03 -25.62 2.27
N ARG A 61 -8.90 -26.02 1.34
CA ARG A 61 -9.29 -27.40 1.13
C ARG A 61 -8.05 -28.26 0.81
N TYR A 62 -7.27 -27.85 -0.18
CA TYR A 62 -6.04 -28.52 -0.58
C TYR A 62 -5.09 -28.73 0.60
N LEU A 63 -4.82 -27.68 1.39
CA LEU A 63 -3.93 -27.77 2.55
C LEU A 63 -4.44 -28.70 3.67
N LYS A 64 -5.77 -28.85 3.81
CA LYS A 64 -6.37 -29.77 4.77
C LYS A 64 -6.31 -31.23 4.33
N GLU A 65 -6.49 -31.46 3.03
CA GLU A 65 -6.49 -32.79 2.43
C GLU A 65 -5.07 -33.36 2.25
N HIS A 66 -4.06 -32.48 2.05
CA HIS A 66 -2.67 -32.85 1.78
C HIS A 66 -1.74 -32.47 2.95
N ARG A 67 -2.11 -32.83 4.16
CA ARG A 67 -1.30 -32.52 5.39
C ARG A 67 0.08 -33.17 5.40
N GLU A 68 0.28 -34.20 4.61
CA GLU A 68 1.56 -34.89 4.43
C GLU A 68 2.56 -34.04 3.62
N VAL A 69 2.10 -33.04 2.87
CA VAL A 69 2.97 -32.10 2.18
C VAL A 69 3.37 -30.99 3.16
N SER A 70 4.67 -30.91 3.45
CA SER A 70 5.19 -29.85 4.32
C SER A 70 5.26 -28.52 3.56
N LEU A 71 4.11 -27.85 3.41
CA LEU A 71 3.94 -26.60 2.65
C LEU A 71 3.56 -25.44 3.55
N LEU A 72 4.38 -24.41 3.55
CA LEU A 72 4.04 -23.09 4.09
C LEU A 72 3.52 -22.20 2.98
N VAL A 73 2.32 -21.67 3.12
CA VAL A 73 1.76 -20.68 2.19
C VAL A 73 1.80 -19.30 2.82
N ILE A 74 2.42 -18.36 2.12
CA ILE A 74 2.49 -16.95 2.51
C ILE A 74 1.73 -16.13 1.47
N LEU A 75 0.66 -15.47 1.91
CA LEU A 75 -0.13 -14.57 1.08
C LEU A 75 0.28 -13.14 1.42
N THR A 76 0.78 -12.38 0.45
CA THR A 76 1.16 -10.99 0.69
C THR A 76 0.21 -10.02 0.00
N THR A 77 0.05 -8.85 0.58
CA THR A 77 -0.70 -7.73 0.00
C THR A 77 -0.22 -6.41 0.60
N TYR A 78 -0.28 -5.36 -0.18
CA TYR A 78 -0.09 -3.99 0.32
C TYR A 78 -1.41 -3.33 0.76
N ALA A 79 -2.56 -3.93 0.44
CA ALA A 79 -3.88 -3.45 0.85
C ALA A 79 -4.19 -3.85 2.30
N SER A 80 -3.34 -3.43 3.25
CA SER A 80 -3.44 -3.82 4.67
C SER A 80 -4.74 -3.35 5.31
N GLY A 81 -5.21 -2.14 5.01
CA GLY A 81 -6.49 -1.65 5.49
C GLY A 81 -7.67 -2.48 4.97
N TRP A 82 -7.57 -3.03 3.75
CA TRP A 82 -8.58 -3.96 3.25
C TRP A 82 -8.55 -5.29 4.02
N VAL A 83 -7.37 -5.82 4.35
CA VAL A 83 -7.24 -7.03 5.16
C VAL A 83 -7.91 -6.84 6.52
N GLU A 84 -7.61 -5.72 7.19
CA GLU A 84 -8.13 -5.42 8.53
C GLU A 84 -9.64 -5.16 8.56
N ASN A 85 -10.18 -4.46 7.55
CA ASN A 85 -11.56 -3.96 7.60
C ASN A 85 -12.56 -4.74 6.73
N SER A 86 -12.10 -5.41 5.68
CA SER A 86 -12.99 -5.97 4.66
C SER A 86 -12.78 -7.47 4.41
N MET A 87 -11.55 -7.96 4.50
CA MET A 87 -11.22 -9.33 4.11
C MET A 87 -11.97 -10.36 4.97
N ILE A 88 -11.94 -10.22 6.29
CA ILE A 88 -12.56 -11.16 7.22
C ILE A 88 -14.06 -11.32 6.94
N SER A 89 -14.75 -10.22 6.66
CA SER A 89 -16.18 -10.26 6.32
C SER A 89 -16.46 -10.97 4.99
N LYS A 90 -15.52 -10.91 4.04
CA LYS A 90 -15.64 -11.57 2.73
C LYS A 90 -15.33 -13.05 2.77
N ILE A 91 -14.30 -13.45 3.52
CA ILE A 91 -13.88 -14.85 3.60
C ILE A 91 -14.61 -15.64 4.70
N GLY A 92 -15.30 -14.94 5.63
CA GLY A 92 -16.10 -15.57 6.68
C GLY A 92 -15.32 -16.57 7.51
N ASN A 93 -15.87 -17.78 7.67
CA ASN A 93 -15.26 -18.84 8.48
C ASN A 93 -13.89 -19.34 7.97
N LEU A 94 -13.51 -19.03 6.74
CA LEU A 94 -12.18 -19.38 6.22
C LEU A 94 -11.06 -18.62 6.95
N ALA A 95 -11.37 -17.49 7.58
CA ALA A 95 -10.42 -16.74 8.39
C ALA A 95 -9.81 -17.59 9.51
N PHE A 96 -10.55 -18.53 10.09
CA PHE A 96 -10.07 -19.45 11.13
C PHE A 96 -9.04 -20.47 10.64
N SER A 97 -8.88 -20.61 9.33
CA SER A 97 -7.87 -21.49 8.72
C SER A 97 -6.53 -20.77 8.49
N VAL A 98 -6.49 -19.44 8.67
CA VAL A 98 -5.26 -18.66 8.57
C VAL A 98 -4.49 -18.77 9.89
N SER A 99 -3.25 -19.28 9.83
CA SER A 99 -2.42 -19.54 11.03
C SER A 99 -1.94 -18.25 11.71
N GLY A 100 -1.82 -17.14 10.95
CA GLY A 100 -1.40 -15.86 11.51
C GLY A 100 -1.46 -14.73 10.49
N PHE A 101 -1.51 -13.51 11.02
CA PHE A 101 -1.43 -12.26 10.27
C PHE A 101 -0.21 -11.47 10.74
N LEU A 102 0.59 -11.03 9.79
CA LEU A 102 1.72 -10.16 10.05
C LEU A 102 1.57 -8.85 9.27
N LYS A 103 1.33 -7.76 9.99
CA LYS A 103 1.37 -6.43 9.40
C LYS A 103 2.79 -5.87 9.48
N VAL A 104 3.43 -5.74 8.32
CA VAL A 104 4.73 -5.09 8.19
C VAL A 104 4.50 -3.58 8.25
N LYS A 105 4.97 -2.97 9.33
CA LYS A 105 4.87 -1.52 9.54
C LYS A 105 6.10 -0.81 9.00
N GLU A 106 5.97 0.47 8.75
CA GLU A 106 7.10 1.35 8.47
C GLU A 106 8.16 1.27 9.57
N LEU A 107 9.43 1.32 9.18
CA LEU A 107 10.52 1.32 10.12
C LEU A 107 10.58 2.66 10.88
N PRO A 108 10.78 2.65 12.20
CA PRO A 108 10.84 3.88 12.98
C PRO A 108 12.07 4.72 12.67
N PHE A 109 11.98 6.02 12.92
CA PHE A 109 13.07 6.99 12.71
C PHE A 109 14.41 6.56 13.32
N SER A 110 14.36 5.92 14.49
CA SER A 110 15.56 5.40 15.17
C SER A 110 16.33 4.35 14.34
N VAL A 111 15.65 3.60 13.49
CA VAL A 111 16.28 2.66 12.56
C VAL A 111 16.96 3.40 11.42
N MET A 112 16.30 4.41 10.82
CA MET A 112 16.93 5.25 9.81
C MET A 112 18.22 5.89 10.33
N ARG A 113 18.22 6.41 11.54
CA ARG A 113 19.41 6.99 12.18
C ARG A 113 20.55 6.02 12.39
N ARG A 114 20.26 4.74 12.64
CA ARG A 114 21.29 3.69 12.74
C ARG A 114 21.89 3.31 11.37
N ILE A 115 21.07 3.34 10.32
CA ILE A 115 21.52 3.03 8.96
C ILE A 115 22.34 4.20 8.39
N PHE A 116 21.98 5.46 8.69
CA PHE A 116 22.61 6.67 8.20
C PHE A 116 23.19 7.53 9.35
N PRO A 117 24.25 7.10 10.01
CA PRO A 117 24.79 7.78 11.18
C PRO A 117 25.50 9.10 10.87
N GLY A 118 25.95 9.31 9.62
CA GLY A 118 26.80 10.45 9.23
C GLY A 118 26.08 11.77 8.95
N GLY A 119 24.74 11.78 8.91
CA GLY A 119 23.96 12.99 8.68
C GLY A 119 23.65 13.77 9.95
N THR A 120 23.36 15.09 9.82
CA THR A 120 22.81 15.87 10.94
C THR A 120 21.45 15.31 11.37
N LEU A 121 21.09 15.50 12.63
CA LEU A 121 19.78 15.09 13.13
C LEU A 121 18.66 15.76 12.33
N GLN A 122 18.79 17.05 12.07
CA GLN A 122 17.83 17.82 11.28
C GLN A 122 17.63 17.22 9.88
N LYS A 123 18.70 16.99 9.11
CA LYS A 123 18.64 16.37 7.79
C LYS A 123 17.90 15.03 7.83
N SER A 124 18.19 14.21 8.84
CA SER A 124 17.52 12.90 8.98
C SER A 124 16.02 13.03 9.29
N ILE A 125 15.64 14.01 10.12
CA ILE A 125 14.22 14.29 10.43
C ILE A 125 13.48 14.74 9.16
N GLU A 126 14.06 15.66 8.41
CA GLU A 126 13.48 16.20 7.18
C GLU A 126 13.28 15.08 6.13
N LEU A 127 14.30 14.27 5.89
CA LEU A 127 14.20 13.14 4.96
C LEU A 127 13.19 12.10 5.43
N TYR A 128 13.17 11.78 6.72
CA TYR A 128 12.20 10.84 7.26
C TYR A 128 10.76 11.38 7.21
N ALA A 129 10.58 12.69 7.42
CA ALA A 129 9.26 13.32 7.32
C ALA A 129 8.64 13.17 5.92
N VAL A 130 9.48 13.14 4.88
CA VAL A 130 9.04 12.98 3.48
C VAL A 130 8.92 11.52 3.08
N LEU A 131 9.97 10.74 3.31
CA LEU A 131 10.08 9.36 2.79
C LEU A 131 9.43 8.34 3.73
N GLY A 132 9.10 8.72 4.96
CA GLY A 132 8.57 7.80 5.97
C GLY A 132 9.56 6.70 6.32
N GLY A 133 9.04 5.63 6.89
CA GLY A 133 9.79 4.46 7.30
C GLY A 133 9.98 3.40 6.21
N MET A 134 10.14 3.80 4.96
CA MET A 134 10.26 2.91 3.79
C MET A 134 11.72 2.71 3.37
N PRO A 135 12.37 1.58 3.74
CA PRO A 135 13.80 1.38 3.45
C PRO A 135 14.15 1.37 1.96
N GLY A 136 13.19 0.99 1.11
CA GLY A 136 13.35 1.02 -0.35
C GLY A 136 13.61 2.44 -0.86
N LEU A 137 12.96 3.45 -0.28
CA LEU A 137 13.16 4.85 -0.63
C LEU A 137 14.48 5.40 -0.06
N TRP A 138 14.88 4.95 1.12
CA TRP A 138 16.14 5.40 1.72
C TRP A 138 17.37 5.00 0.90
N LYS A 139 17.30 3.89 0.16
CA LYS A 139 18.37 3.44 -0.73
C LYS A 139 18.62 4.37 -1.92
N LEU A 140 17.64 5.21 -2.23
CA LEU A 140 17.72 6.17 -3.34
C LEU A 140 18.38 7.48 -2.92
N LEU A 141 18.64 7.67 -1.61
CA LEU A 141 19.23 8.89 -1.09
C LEU A 141 20.72 8.95 -1.39
N GLU A 142 21.16 10.09 -1.92
CA GLU A 142 22.56 10.46 -1.96
C GLU A 142 22.95 11.13 -0.63
N LEU A 143 23.78 10.46 0.15
CA LEU A 143 24.10 10.89 1.52
C LEU A 143 24.92 12.17 1.58
N SER A 144 25.74 12.45 0.57
CA SER A 144 26.53 13.66 0.44
C SER A 144 25.70 14.89 0.04
N ALA A 145 24.59 14.68 -0.68
CA ALA A 145 23.70 15.74 -1.15
C ALA A 145 22.87 16.35 -0.02
N SER A 146 22.39 17.57 -0.20
CA SER A 146 21.44 18.23 0.71
C SER A 146 20.08 17.53 0.69
N VAL A 147 19.18 17.91 1.61
CA VAL A 147 17.77 17.45 1.58
C VAL A 147 17.10 17.90 0.29
N GLU A 148 17.26 19.17 -0.06
CA GLU A 148 16.66 19.79 -1.24
C GLU A 148 17.11 19.10 -2.52
N GLU A 149 18.42 18.84 -2.70
CA GLU A 149 18.94 18.11 -3.85
C GLU A 149 18.34 16.70 -3.93
N ASN A 150 18.34 15.94 -2.84
CA ASN A 150 17.72 14.61 -2.81
C ASN A 150 16.25 14.64 -3.24
N LEU A 151 15.49 15.60 -2.70
CA LEU A 151 14.06 15.68 -3.00
C LEU A 151 13.78 16.18 -4.42
N THR A 152 14.62 17.09 -4.92
CA THR A 152 14.55 17.53 -6.32
C THR A 152 14.78 16.35 -7.25
N THR A 153 15.84 15.58 -7.04
CA THR A 153 16.15 14.40 -7.87
C THR A 153 15.06 13.33 -7.79
N LEU A 154 14.53 13.08 -6.59
CA LEU A 154 13.53 12.00 -6.42
C LEU A 154 12.14 12.35 -6.92
N PHE A 155 11.74 13.63 -6.88
CA PHE A 155 10.34 14.03 -7.13
C PHE A 155 10.15 15.09 -8.21
N LEU A 156 11.10 16.00 -8.44
CA LEU A 156 10.89 17.20 -9.24
C LEU A 156 11.61 17.18 -10.60
N GLU A 157 12.65 16.38 -10.75
CA GLU A 157 13.30 16.24 -12.04
C GLU A 157 12.38 15.61 -13.08
N LYS A 158 12.51 16.04 -14.33
CA LYS A 158 11.66 15.60 -15.45
C LYS A 158 11.66 14.07 -15.63
N ASN A 159 12.72 13.40 -15.22
CA ASN A 159 12.89 11.95 -15.34
C ASN A 159 12.79 11.23 -13.97
N SER A 160 12.29 11.90 -12.94
CA SER A 160 12.12 11.23 -11.65
C SER A 160 11.04 10.15 -11.75
N PHE A 161 11.42 8.92 -11.37
CA PHE A 161 10.54 7.76 -11.56
C PHE A 161 9.50 7.59 -10.44
N LEU A 162 9.70 8.20 -9.28
CA LEU A 162 8.79 8.02 -8.14
C LEU A 162 7.38 8.56 -8.38
N PRO A 163 7.18 9.77 -8.93
CA PRO A 163 5.85 10.26 -9.28
C PRO A 163 5.15 9.36 -10.31
N GLU A 164 5.87 8.92 -11.34
CA GLU A 164 5.32 8.04 -12.37
C GLU A 164 4.94 6.67 -11.80
N LEU A 165 5.80 6.09 -10.95
CA LEU A 165 5.53 4.83 -10.28
C LEU A 165 4.26 4.91 -9.43
N MET A 166 4.06 6.00 -8.68
CA MET A 166 2.88 6.21 -7.85
C MET A 166 1.61 6.40 -8.69
N ILE A 167 1.69 7.17 -9.76
CA ILE A 167 0.56 7.37 -10.68
C ILE A 167 0.15 6.03 -11.29
N LYS A 168 1.12 5.24 -11.76
CA LYS A 168 0.88 3.92 -12.32
C LYS A 168 0.21 3.00 -11.29
N TRP A 169 0.80 2.87 -10.11
CA TRP A 169 0.26 2.04 -9.03
C TRP A 169 -1.18 2.42 -8.67
N LEU A 170 -1.47 3.72 -8.55
CA LEU A 170 -2.82 4.17 -8.24
C LEU A 170 -3.81 3.94 -9.37
N SER A 171 -3.36 4.02 -10.64
CA SER A 171 -4.22 3.73 -11.78
C SER A 171 -4.57 2.24 -11.89
N GLU A 172 -3.71 1.37 -11.41
CA GLU A 172 -3.97 -0.07 -11.31
C GLU A 172 -4.99 -0.40 -10.21
N GLU A 173 -4.95 0.35 -9.09
CA GLU A 173 -5.84 0.14 -7.95
C GLU A 173 -7.18 0.84 -8.04
N LEU A 174 -7.20 2.04 -8.61
CA LEU A 174 -8.32 2.96 -8.56
C LEU A 174 -8.81 3.31 -9.98
N ARG A 175 -10.03 2.90 -10.30
CA ARG A 175 -10.59 3.06 -11.66
C ARG A 175 -10.80 4.52 -12.09
N GLU A 176 -11.25 5.38 -11.18
CA GLU A 176 -11.56 6.79 -11.47
C GLU A 176 -10.47 7.70 -10.89
N THR A 177 -9.24 7.59 -11.36
CA THR A 177 -8.07 8.28 -10.82
C THR A 177 -8.23 9.79 -10.73
N ALA A 178 -8.91 10.43 -11.68
CA ALA A 178 -9.18 11.87 -11.67
C ALA A 178 -10.02 12.29 -10.43
N VAL A 179 -11.01 11.49 -10.04
CA VAL A 179 -11.84 11.77 -8.86
C VAL A 179 -11.00 11.64 -7.59
N TYR A 180 -10.21 10.57 -7.47
CA TYR A 180 -9.31 10.38 -6.35
C TYR A 180 -8.30 11.51 -6.24
N ASN A 181 -7.71 11.94 -7.36
CA ASN A 181 -6.78 13.08 -7.40
C ASN A 181 -7.44 14.35 -6.87
N THR A 182 -8.68 14.64 -7.29
CA THR A 182 -9.43 15.81 -6.81
C THR A 182 -9.66 15.74 -5.29
N ILE A 183 -10.03 14.57 -4.76
CA ILE A 183 -10.22 14.38 -3.32
C ILE A 183 -8.89 14.54 -2.56
N LEU A 184 -7.82 13.91 -3.04
CA LEU A 184 -6.50 14.01 -2.42
C LEU A 184 -5.96 15.44 -2.45
N ALA A 185 -6.11 16.16 -3.58
CA ALA A 185 -5.74 17.56 -3.68
C ALA A 185 -6.55 18.43 -2.71
N THR A 186 -7.84 18.13 -2.53
CA THR A 186 -8.68 18.86 -1.56
C THR A 186 -8.23 18.62 -0.12
N ILE A 187 -7.88 17.37 0.25
CA ILE A 187 -7.31 17.06 1.58
C ILE A 187 -6.00 17.83 1.79
N ALA A 188 -5.18 17.92 0.74
CA ALA A 188 -3.91 18.62 0.79
C ALA A 188 -4.05 20.12 1.05
N ASP A 189 -4.99 20.77 0.39
CA ASP A 189 -5.20 22.21 0.51
C ASP A 189 -5.99 22.62 1.76
N GLU A 190 -6.86 21.73 2.25
CA GLU A 190 -7.72 22.01 3.39
C GLU A 190 -7.02 21.65 4.70
N LYS A 191 -6.63 22.66 5.49
CA LYS A 191 -6.02 22.47 6.81
C LYS A 191 -6.81 21.56 7.76
N ASN A 192 -8.09 21.34 7.47
CA ASN A 192 -9.00 20.60 8.34
C ASN A 192 -9.57 19.31 7.74
N GLY A 193 -9.32 18.98 6.47
CA GLY A 193 -9.77 17.73 5.83
C GLY A 193 -11.24 17.35 6.07
N LYS A 194 -12.16 18.33 6.21
CA LYS A 194 -13.57 18.08 6.57
C LYS A 194 -14.36 17.60 5.37
N LEU A 195 -15.21 16.61 5.56
CA LEU A 195 -16.11 16.08 4.51
C LEU A 195 -16.95 17.18 3.85
N ASN A 196 -17.44 18.16 4.63
CA ASN A 196 -18.21 19.28 4.09
C ASN A 196 -17.38 20.21 3.23
N ALA A 197 -16.11 20.46 3.55
CA ALA A 197 -15.20 21.24 2.73
C ALA A 197 -14.93 20.52 1.40
N MET A 198 -14.70 19.20 1.45
CA MET A 198 -14.56 18.38 0.25
C MET A 198 -15.80 18.43 -0.64
N TYR A 199 -17.01 18.35 -0.04
CA TYR A 199 -18.27 18.47 -0.78
C TYR A 199 -18.36 19.83 -1.49
N ALA A 200 -18.11 20.92 -0.75
CA ALA A 200 -18.21 22.28 -1.30
C ALA A 200 -17.21 22.51 -2.45
N ARG A 201 -16.00 21.96 -2.33
CA ARG A 201 -14.92 22.18 -3.31
C ARG A 201 -15.03 21.27 -4.55
N THR A 202 -15.38 20.00 -4.35
CA THR A 202 -15.40 19.01 -5.44
C THR A 202 -16.73 18.97 -6.19
N GLY A 203 -17.82 19.42 -5.57
CA GLY A 203 -19.18 19.27 -6.09
C GLY A 203 -19.71 17.83 -6.07
N PHE A 204 -18.92 16.86 -5.56
CA PHE A 204 -19.38 15.48 -5.46
C PHE A 204 -20.33 15.28 -4.28
N SER A 205 -21.29 14.37 -4.41
CA SER A 205 -22.17 14.05 -3.28
C SER A 205 -21.37 13.48 -2.07
N ARG A 206 -21.85 13.74 -0.85
CA ARG A 206 -21.21 13.20 0.37
C ARG A 206 -21.07 11.67 0.33
N ALA A 207 -22.08 10.98 -0.21
CA ALA A 207 -22.05 9.53 -0.37
C ALA A 207 -20.89 9.10 -1.30
N LYS A 208 -20.73 9.77 -2.44
CA LYS A 208 -19.63 9.51 -3.38
C LYS A 208 -18.28 9.74 -2.70
N ILE A 209 -18.08 10.88 -2.05
CA ILE A 209 -16.83 11.20 -1.34
C ILE A 209 -16.53 10.14 -0.26
N SER A 210 -17.53 9.71 0.50
CA SER A 210 -17.35 8.70 1.57
C SER A 210 -16.88 7.35 1.01
N VAL A 211 -17.37 6.93 -0.15
CA VAL A 211 -16.91 5.69 -0.82
C VAL A 211 -15.44 5.82 -1.25
N TYR A 212 -15.08 6.94 -1.86
CA TYR A 212 -13.69 7.17 -2.31
C TYR A 212 -12.72 7.28 -1.13
N LEU A 213 -13.11 7.98 -0.05
CA LEU A 213 -12.32 8.04 1.18
C LEU A 213 -12.13 6.66 1.81
N LYS A 214 -13.17 5.82 1.81
CA LYS A 214 -13.07 4.45 2.30
C LYS A 214 -12.01 3.66 1.50
N ASN A 215 -12.02 3.74 0.18
CA ASN A 215 -11.05 3.05 -0.66
C ASN A 215 -9.61 3.57 -0.40
N LEU A 216 -9.44 4.89 -0.23
CA LEU A 216 -8.15 5.48 0.12
C LEU A 216 -7.66 5.04 1.51
N MET A 217 -8.57 4.86 2.47
CA MET A 217 -8.23 4.32 3.79
C MET A 217 -7.90 2.82 3.74
N GLU A 218 -8.55 2.04 2.88
CA GLU A 218 -8.21 0.63 2.65
C GLU A 218 -6.81 0.46 2.04
N LEU A 219 -6.35 1.45 1.27
CA LEU A 219 -4.98 1.52 0.74
C LEU A 219 -3.99 2.21 1.69
N GLU A 220 -4.42 2.61 2.88
CA GLU A 220 -3.61 3.35 3.86
C GLU A 220 -2.98 4.65 3.31
N LEU A 221 -3.63 5.29 2.34
CA LEU A 221 -3.19 6.59 1.81
C LEU A 221 -3.72 7.76 2.64
N VAL A 222 -4.88 7.57 3.24
CA VAL A 222 -5.60 8.57 4.04
C VAL A 222 -6.05 7.92 5.33
N GLU A 223 -5.94 8.65 6.42
CA GLU A 223 -6.48 8.26 7.71
C GLU A 223 -7.60 9.22 8.15
N LYS A 224 -8.45 8.72 9.03
CA LYS A 224 -9.52 9.47 9.66
C LYS A 224 -9.17 9.65 11.14
N TYR A 225 -9.11 10.88 11.60
CA TYR A 225 -8.80 11.18 12.99
C TYR A 225 -9.73 12.23 13.57
N CYS A 226 -9.86 12.24 14.89
CA CYS A 226 -10.58 13.26 15.64
C CYS A 226 -9.54 14.02 16.48
N PRO A 227 -9.33 15.32 16.22
CA PRO A 227 -8.38 16.09 17.01
C PRO A 227 -8.89 16.29 18.44
N GLU A 228 -8.02 16.08 19.42
CA GLU A 228 -8.31 16.48 20.80
C GLU A 228 -8.08 18.00 20.98
N PRO A 229 -8.90 18.71 21.78
CA PRO A 229 -9.88 18.21 22.75
C PRO A 229 -11.35 18.28 22.28
N MET A 230 -11.62 18.16 21.00
CA MET A 230 -12.98 18.30 20.49
C MET A 230 -13.85 17.06 20.80
N ARG A 231 -14.74 17.19 21.78
CA ARG A 231 -15.77 16.17 22.10
C ARG A 231 -16.91 16.06 21.08
N SER A 232 -16.95 16.93 20.08
CA SER A 232 -17.92 16.85 18.98
C SER A 232 -17.28 16.19 17.76
N ALA A 233 -17.99 15.28 17.12
CA ALA A 233 -17.56 14.43 16.01
C ALA A 233 -17.15 15.20 14.75
N ILE A 234 -16.12 16.02 14.82
CA ILE A 234 -15.44 16.59 13.68
C ILE A 234 -14.40 15.54 13.24
N LEU A 235 -14.75 14.82 12.19
CA LEU A 235 -13.86 13.87 11.59
C LEU A 235 -13.01 14.58 10.56
N LEU A 236 -11.70 14.48 10.71
CA LEU A 236 -10.71 14.99 9.78
C LEU A 236 -10.11 13.83 9.00
N TYR A 237 -9.72 14.10 7.77
CA TYR A 237 -9.00 13.18 6.92
C TYR A 237 -7.62 13.78 6.63
N GLY A 238 -6.59 12.99 6.77
CA GLY A 238 -5.22 13.41 6.54
C GLY A 238 -4.43 12.33 5.81
N PHE A 239 -3.29 12.70 5.25
CA PHE A 239 -2.39 11.74 4.63
C PHE A 239 -1.61 10.96 5.68
N ILE A 240 -1.48 9.66 5.48
CA ILE A 240 -0.64 8.80 6.32
C ILE A 240 0.83 9.11 6.07
N SER A 241 1.19 9.44 4.83
CA SER A 241 2.55 9.76 4.44
C SER A 241 2.61 11.01 3.54
N VAL A 242 3.59 11.89 3.79
CA VAL A 242 3.89 13.03 2.92
C VAL A 242 4.30 12.59 1.52
N PHE A 243 4.89 11.40 1.40
CA PHE A 243 5.21 10.78 0.12
C PHE A 243 3.97 10.66 -0.78
N CYS A 244 2.84 10.18 -0.25
CA CYS A 244 1.59 10.10 -1.00
C CYS A 244 1.06 11.47 -1.44
N PHE A 245 1.39 12.52 -0.68
CA PHE A 245 1.03 13.89 -1.00
C PHE A 245 1.86 14.45 -2.15
N LEU A 246 3.18 14.31 -2.09
CA LEU A 246 4.12 14.92 -3.05
C LEU A 246 4.00 14.34 -4.46
N THR A 247 3.63 13.09 -4.60
CA THR A 247 3.47 12.43 -5.90
C THR A 247 2.22 12.87 -6.67
N ARG A 248 1.41 13.79 -6.12
CA ARG A 248 0.08 14.14 -6.61
C ARG A 248 -0.11 15.57 -7.08
N LEU A 249 0.83 16.46 -6.80
CA LEU A 249 0.66 17.86 -7.14
C LEU A 249 1.07 18.15 -8.58
N PRO A 250 0.20 18.78 -9.39
CA PRO A 250 0.58 19.26 -10.71
C PRO A 250 1.36 20.57 -10.59
N GLY A 251 2.58 20.59 -11.12
CA GLY A 251 3.38 21.80 -11.30
C GLY A 251 4.56 21.96 -10.33
N GLU A 252 5.74 22.21 -10.90
CA GLU A 252 7.01 22.26 -10.17
C GLU A 252 7.08 23.38 -9.12
N GLU A 253 6.49 24.57 -9.38
CA GLU A 253 6.55 25.71 -8.44
C GLU A 253 5.67 25.54 -7.21
N ILE A 254 4.48 24.92 -7.39
CA ILE A 254 3.53 24.66 -6.28
C ILE A 254 4.09 23.57 -5.34
N MET A 255 4.83 22.62 -5.89
CA MET A 255 5.46 21.52 -5.15
C MET A 255 6.50 22.02 -4.15
N ALA A 256 7.37 22.92 -4.54
CA ALA A 256 8.42 23.43 -3.65
C ALA A 256 7.85 24.25 -2.48
N GLU A 257 6.85 25.08 -2.72
CA GLU A 257 6.25 25.94 -1.69
C GLU A 257 5.40 25.13 -0.69
N LEU A 258 4.59 24.19 -1.16
CA LEU A 258 3.78 23.32 -0.32
C LEU A 258 4.65 22.31 0.46
N PHE A 259 5.74 21.87 -0.14
CA PHE A 259 6.72 21.00 0.46
C PHE A 259 7.38 21.65 1.69
N MET A 260 7.90 22.84 1.54
CA MET A 260 8.52 23.58 2.67
C MET A 260 7.51 23.89 3.76
N LYS A 261 6.27 24.20 3.40
CA LYS A 261 5.18 24.48 4.34
C LYS A 261 4.73 23.26 5.14
N HIS A 262 4.68 22.08 4.53
CA HIS A 262 4.26 20.82 5.17
C HIS A 262 5.35 20.19 6.05
N ILE A 263 6.60 20.25 5.63
CA ILE A 263 7.74 19.84 6.49
C ILE A 263 7.76 20.69 7.75
N SER A 264 7.59 22.00 7.61
CA SER A 264 7.53 22.92 8.77
C SER A 264 6.41 22.57 9.74
N VAL A 265 5.23 22.19 9.25
CA VAL A 265 4.07 21.82 10.08
C VAL A 265 4.28 20.47 10.79
N ARG A 266 4.87 19.46 10.14
CA ARG A 266 5.15 18.16 10.78
C ARG A 266 6.29 18.22 11.79
N ILE A 267 7.32 19.01 11.53
CA ILE A 267 8.42 19.22 12.49
C ILE A 267 7.91 19.94 13.74
N THR A 268 6.97 20.86 13.60
CA THR A 268 6.36 21.59 14.74
C THR A 268 5.49 20.69 15.63
N VAL A 269 4.95 19.59 15.10
CA VAL A 269 4.13 18.62 15.86
C VAL A 269 4.96 17.49 16.47
N ALA A 270 6.20 17.30 16.02
CA ALA A 270 7.10 16.23 16.50
C ALA A 270 8.10 16.70 17.58
N LEU A 271 8.15 17.98 17.91
CA LEU A 271 8.92 18.57 19.01
C LEU A 271 8.01 18.89 20.20
#